data_ea51f459947bc9f790650beedd6c185e
#
_entry.id   ea51f459947bc9f790650beedd6c185e
#
_cell.length_a   1.000
_cell.length_b   1.000
_cell.length_c   1.000
_cell.angle_alpha   90.00
_cell.angle_beta   90.00
_cell.angle_gamma   90.00
#
_symmetry.space_group_name_H-M   'P 1'
#
loop_
_entity.id
_entity.type
_entity.pdbx_description
1 polymer ?
#
loop_
_entity_poly.entity_id
_entity_poly.type
_entity_poly.pdbx_seq_one_letter_code
_entity_poly.pdbx_strand_id
1 'polypeptide(L)'
;MNKLITNNQTTNFYNHITKLLLESKSFIFNVAFINFSGVQLLLDVFSKLENKNIKGKILTSTYLNFTQIKALEKLKEFSNIELKIYDCNESNIGFHAKSYIFEFEDFYEVIVGSSNITASAFKTNIEWNVKTTLKKEDEFLKNILNEFDNLWKDSFEVNEEFLRNYE
;
A
#
# COMPACT_ATOMS: atom_id res chain seq x y z
N MET A 1 18.77 9.38 -2.83
CA MET A 1 18.80 9.09 -4.28
C MET A 1 17.38 8.84 -4.77
N ASN A 2 17.02 9.43 -5.89
CA ASN A 2 15.69 9.30 -6.46
C ASN A 2 15.74 8.44 -7.71
N LYS A 3 14.68 7.65 -7.93
CA LYS A 3 14.55 6.78 -9.10
C LYS A 3 13.12 6.81 -9.62
N LEU A 4 12.97 6.97 -10.94
CA LEU A 4 11.68 6.82 -11.60
C LEU A 4 11.43 5.33 -11.90
N ILE A 5 10.28 4.83 -11.51
CA ILE A 5 9.85 3.45 -11.75
C ILE A 5 8.66 3.48 -12.70
N THR A 6 8.80 2.79 -13.82
CA THR A 6 7.76 2.65 -14.85
C THR A 6 7.59 1.18 -15.22
N ASN A 7 6.49 0.85 -15.88
CA ASN A 7 6.29 -0.48 -16.45
C ASN A 7 6.83 -0.47 -17.89
N ASN A 8 7.79 -1.34 -18.18
CA ASN A 8 8.37 -1.49 -19.51
C ASN A 8 8.76 -2.95 -19.80
N GLN A 9 9.44 -3.22 -20.91
CA GLN A 9 9.77 -4.58 -21.33
C GLN A 9 10.76 -5.30 -20.41
N THR A 10 11.58 -4.56 -19.65
CA THR A 10 12.65 -5.12 -18.83
C THR A 10 12.32 -5.18 -17.35
N THR A 11 11.43 -4.28 -16.86
CA THR A 11 11.06 -4.22 -15.47
C THR A 11 9.65 -3.63 -15.31
N ASN A 12 9.05 -3.84 -14.17
CA ASN A 12 7.75 -3.29 -13.82
C ASN A 12 7.68 -2.94 -12.33
N PHE A 13 6.60 -2.26 -11.96
CA PHE A 13 6.37 -1.87 -10.57
C PHE A 13 6.28 -3.08 -9.63
N TYR A 14 5.67 -4.18 -10.09
CA TYR A 14 5.57 -5.42 -9.32
C TYR A 14 6.94 -5.95 -8.88
N ASN A 15 7.93 -5.96 -9.78
CA ASN A 15 9.28 -6.42 -9.45
C ASN A 15 9.93 -5.57 -8.36
N HIS A 16 9.76 -4.25 -8.43
CA HIS A 16 10.29 -3.35 -7.40
C HIS A 16 9.62 -3.55 -6.05
N ILE A 17 8.28 -3.62 -6.02
CA ILE A 17 7.51 -3.78 -4.78
C ILE A 17 7.84 -5.10 -4.10
N THR A 18 7.88 -6.21 -4.83
CA THR A 18 8.17 -7.53 -4.25
C THR A 18 9.58 -7.60 -3.68
N LYS A 19 10.56 -7.04 -4.36
CA LYS A 19 11.93 -6.97 -3.85
C LYS A 19 12.01 -6.15 -2.56
N LEU A 20 11.41 -4.97 -2.54
CA LEU A 20 11.42 -4.10 -1.36
C LEU A 20 10.70 -4.75 -0.18
N LEU A 21 9.56 -5.40 -0.41
CA LEU A 21 8.83 -6.14 0.63
C LEU A 21 9.70 -7.22 1.26
N LEU A 22 10.35 -8.05 0.44
CA LEU A 22 11.14 -9.19 0.92
C LEU A 22 12.37 -8.76 1.72
N GLU A 23 12.91 -7.58 1.45
CA GLU A 23 14.11 -7.06 2.11
C GLU A 23 13.78 -6.12 3.29
N SER A 24 12.53 -5.69 3.45
CA SER A 24 12.12 -4.71 4.47
C SER A 24 11.95 -5.31 5.86
N LYS A 25 12.03 -4.45 6.88
CA LYS A 25 11.70 -4.76 8.27
C LYS A 25 10.22 -4.55 8.58
N SER A 26 9.59 -3.62 7.89
CA SER A 26 8.16 -3.34 7.95
C SER A 26 7.75 -2.56 6.71
N PHE A 27 6.44 -2.47 6.45
CA PHE A 27 5.94 -1.75 5.29
C PHE A 27 4.62 -1.06 5.57
N ILE A 28 4.35 -0.01 4.78
CA ILE A 28 3.09 0.72 4.77
C ILE A 28 2.65 0.91 3.32
N PHE A 29 1.44 0.48 3.00
CA PHE A 29 0.79 0.77 1.73
C PHE A 29 -0.37 1.72 1.97
N ASN A 30 -0.40 2.84 1.26
CA ASN A 30 -1.38 3.90 1.39
C ASN A 30 -1.92 4.22 0.00
N VAL A 31 -3.01 3.57 -0.40
CA VAL A 31 -3.49 3.60 -1.79
C VAL A 31 -4.98 3.85 -1.89
N ALA A 32 -5.38 4.58 -2.94
CA ALA A 32 -6.76 4.99 -3.14
C ALA A 32 -7.72 3.79 -3.28
N PHE A 33 -7.32 2.75 -4.02
CA PHE A 33 -8.12 1.54 -4.14
C PHE A 33 -7.30 0.28 -4.37
N ILE A 34 -7.91 -0.84 -4.05
CA ILE A 34 -7.30 -2.17 -4.13
C ILE A 34 -8.24 -3.12 -4.85
N ASN A 35 -7.73 -3.78 -5.91
CA ASN A 35 -8.43 -4.84 -6.61
C ASN A 35 -7.86 -6.21 -6.24
N PHE A 36 -8.67 -7.24 -6.29
CA PHE A 36 -8.23 -8.60 -6.01
C PHE A 36 -7.09 -9.04 -6.93
N SER A 37 -7.10 -8.61 -8.20
CA SER A 37 -6.03 -8.91 -9.15
C SER A 37 -4.64 -8.46 -8.66
N GLY A 38 -4.57 -7.31 -8.00
CA GLY A 38 -3.31 -6.82 -7.42
C GLY A 38 -2.90 -7.60 -6.18
N VAL A 39 -3.86 -7.85 -5.28
CA VAL A 39 -3.61 -8.65 -4.06
C VAL A 39 -3.13 -10.05 -4.44
N GLN A 40 -3.75 -10.66 -5.43
CA GLN A 40 -3.40 -12.01 -5.90
C GLN A 40 -1.92 -12.14 -6.28
N LEU A 41 -1.35 -11.10 -6.89
CA LEU A 41 0.06 -11.05 -7.25
C LEU A 41 0.99 -11.01 -6.02
N LEU A 42 0.49 -10.53 -4.88
CA LEU A 42 1.28 -10.35 -3.67
C LEU A 42 1.11 -11.46 -2.63
N LEU A 43 0.20 -12.43 -2.85
CA LEU A 43 -0.13 -13.45 -1.85
C LEU A 43 1.09 -14.25 -1.39
N ASP A 44 1.94 -14.67 -2.32
CA ASP A 44 3.13 -15.45 -2.00
C ASP A 44 4.12 -14.65 -1.14
N VAL A 45 4.35 -13.39 -1.52
CA VAL A 45 5.23 -12.49 -0.76
C VAL A 45 4.65 -12.21 0.63
N PHE A 46 3.36 -11.90 0.73
CA PHE A 46 2.71 -11.65 2.02
C PHE A 46 2.78 -12.90 2.93
N SER A 47 2.63 -14.10 2.39
CA SER A 47 2.80 -15.34 3.17
C SER A 47 4.22 -15.46 3.72
N LYS A 48 5.23 -15.15 2.92
CA LYS A 48 6.63 -15.15 3.37
C LYS A 48 6.87 -14.13 4.47
N LEU A 49 6.30 -12.94 4.34
CA LEU A 49 6.40 -11.89 5.37
C LEU A 49 5.68 -12.31 6.65
N GLU A 50 4.52 -12.93 6.55
CA GLU A 50 3.79 -13.45 7.71
C GLU A 50 4.61 -14.49 8.47
N ASN A 51 5.23 -15.43 7.76
CA ASN A 51 6.08 -16.45 8.36
C ASN A 51 7.31 -15.86 9.08
N LYS A 52 7.82 -14.73 8.61
CA LYS A 52 8.92 -14.01 9.23
C LYS A 52 8.48 -12.98 10.26
N ASN A 53 7.17 -12.86 10.49
CA ASN A 53 6.56 -11.86 11.37
C ASN A 53 6.96 -10.42 11.03
N ILE A 54 7.07 -10.11 9.73
CA ILE A 54 7.27 -8.76 9.22
C ILE A 54 5.93 -8.04 9.20
N LYS A 55 5.81 -6.96 9.97
CA LYS A 55 4.57 -6.23 10.15
C LYS A 55 4.32 -5.25 9.01
N GLY A 56 3.06 -5.13 8.62
CA GLY A 56 2.64 -4.15 7.63
C GLY A 56 1.32 -3.48 7.99
N LYS A 57 1.17 -2.25 7.50
CA LYS A 57 -0.09 -1.50 7.54
C LYS A 57 -0.54 -1.25 6.11
N ILE A 58 -1.80 -1.50 5.84
CA ILE A 58 -2.41 -1.17 4.55
C ILE A 58 -3.61 -0.27 4.82
N LEU A 59 -3.59 0.92 4.22
CA LEU A 59 -4.69 1.87 4.21
C LEU A 59 -5.20 2.02 2.78
N THR A 60 -6.49 1.84 2.60
CA THR A 60 -7.18 2.11 1.34
C THR A 60 -8.43 2.95 1.62
N SER A 61 -9.28 3.14 0.62
CA SER A 61 -10.45 3.99 0.76
C SER A 61 -11.69 3.44 0.05
N THR A 62 -12.84 4.03 0.36
CA THR A 62 -14.10 3.78 -0.34
C THR A 62 -14.26 4.65 -1.60
N TYR A 63 -13.21 5.37 -2.01
CA TYR A 63 -13.29 6.33 -3.11
C TYR A 63 -13.91 5.69 -4.36
N LEU A 64 -15.04 6.25 -4.80
CA LEU A 64 -15.86 5.80 -5.93
C LEU A 64 -16.21 4.29 -5.88
N ASN A 65 -16.10 3.66 -4.71
CA ASN A 65 -16.33 2.22 -4.52
C ASN A 65 -15.46 1.32 -5.41
N PHE A 66 -14.25 1.77 -5.74
CA PHE A 66 -13.32 1.01 -6.58
C PHE A 66 -12.60 -0.11 -5.84
N THR A 67 -12.47 0.00 -4.50
CA THR A 67 -11.88 -1.09 -3.71
C THR A 67 -12.84 -2.28 -3.68
N GLN A 68 -12.31 -3.46 -3.99
CA GLN A 68 -13.11 -4.69 -4.06
C GLN A 68 -13.15 -5.40 -2.70
N ILE A 69 -14.33 -5.83 -2.29
CA ILE A 69 -14.55 -6.58 -1.03
C ILE A 69 -13.64 -7.81 -0.98
N LYS A 70 -13.58 -8.59 -2.05
CA LYS A 70 -12.75 -9.79 -2.13
C LYS A 70 -11.27 -9.52 -1.84
N ALA A 71 -10.78 -8.34 -2.25
CA ALA A 71 -9.41 -7.91 -1.94
C ALA A 71 -9.23 -7.66 -0.45
N LEU A 72 -10.18 -6.99 0.17
CA LEU A 72 -10.15 -6.70 1.62
C LEU A 72 -10.23 -7.98 2.44
N GLU A 73 -11.15 -8.88 2.09
CA GLU A 73 -11.30 -10.18 2.76
C GLU A 73 -9.98 -10.97 2.72
N LYS A 74 -9.35 -10.99 1.55
CA LYS A 74 -8.09 -11.72 1.39
C LYS A 74 -6.94 -11.13 2.20
N LEU A 75 -6.84 -9.80 2.26
CA LEU A 75 -5.82 -9.13 3.06
C LEU A 75 -6.01 -9.38 4.56
N LYS A 76 -7.25 -9.50 5.02
CA LYS A 76 -7.56 -9.79 6.44
C LYS A 76 -7.07 -11.17 6.89
N GLU A 77 -6.83 -12.09 5.98
CA GLU A 77 -6.32 -13.43 6.34
C GLU A 77 -4.88 -13.38 6.88
N PHE A 78 -4.12 -12.30 6.61
CA PHE A 78 -2.72 -12.19 7.03
C PHE A 78 -2.61 -11.58 8.42
N SER A 79 -2.09 -12.35 9.38
CA SER A 79 -1.97 -11.95 10.79
C SER A 79 -0.97 -10.82 11.03
N ASN A 80 -0.02 -10.63 10.09
CA ASN A 80 1.01 -9.59 10.16
C ASN A 80 0.58 -8.26 9.52
N ILE A 81 -0.60 -8.18 8.93
CA ILE A 81 -1.10 -6.98 8.24
C ILE A 81 -2.25 -6.37 9.02
N GLU A 82 -2.11 -5.09 9.41
CA GLU A 82 -3.21 -4.26 9.89
C GLU A 82 -3.86 -3.56 8.70
N LEU A 83 -5.17 -3.72 8.55
CA LEU A 83 -5.92 -3.20 7.40
C LEU A 83 -6.96 -2.20 7.87
N LYS A 84 -6.88 -0.96 7.36
CA LYS A 84 -7.88 0.08 7.59
C LYS A 84 -8.41 0.64 6.28
N ILE A 85 -9.58 1.27 6.37
CA ILE A 85 -10.23 1.92 5.24
C ILE A 85 -10.66 3.33 5.63
N TYR A 86 -10.36 4.29 4.76
CA TYR A 86 -10.81 5.67 4.88
C TYR A 86 -12.16 5.80 4.18
N ASP A 87 -13.20 6.23 4.90
CA ASP A 87 -14.53 6.38 4.34
C ASP A 87 -14.73 7.74 3.68
N CYS A 88 -14.62 7.77 2.36
CA CYS A 88 -14.83 8.98 1.56
C CYS A 88 -16.28 9.43 1.54
N ASN A 89 -17.22 8.52 1.75
CA ASN A 89 -18.65 8.86 1.76
C ASN A 89 -19.03 9.59 3.06
N GLU A 90 -18.52 9.12 4.18
CA GLU A 90 -18.76 9.76 5.48
C GLU A 90 -18.05 11.12 5.57
N SER A 91 -16.78 11.18 5.18
CA SER A 91 -15.97 12.41 5.25
C SER A 91 -16.31 13.44 4.18
N ASN A 92 -16.88 13.00 3.05
CA ASN A 92 -17.06 13.79 1.83
C ASN A 92 -15.73 14.35 1.29
N ILE A 93 -14.65 13.60 1.49
CA ILE A 93 -13.30 13.93 1.01
C ILE A 93 -12.81 12.79 0.10
N GLY A 94 -12.35 13.13 -1.10
CA GLY A 94 -11.75 12.16 -2.02
C GLY A 94 -10.38 11.70 -1.53
N PHE A 95 -10.04 10.45 -1.83
CA PHE A 95 -8.77 9.84 -1.45
C PHE A 95 -8.05 9.38 -2.71
N HIS A 96 -6.93 10.01 -3.05
CA HIS A 96 -6.16 9.71 -4.27
C HIS A 96 -4.70 9.34 -4.01
N ALA A 97 -4.27 9.26 -2.75
CA ALA A 97 -2.91 8.92 -2.40
C ALA A 97 -2.52 7.53 -2.94
N LYS A 98 -1.29 7.39 -3.44
CA LYS A 98 -0.67 6.12 -3.78
C LYS A 98 0.78 6.19 -3.33
N SER A 99 1.05 5.65 -2.16
CA SER A 99 2.39 5.62 -1.59
C SER A 99 2.70 4.27 -0.95
N TYR A 100 3.96 3.90 -1.03
CA TYR A 100 4.47 2.62 -0.55
C TYR A 100 5.73 2.92 0.24
N ILE A 101 5.75 2.59 1.53
CA ILE A 101 6.81 2.96 2.46
C ILE A 101 7.42 1.69 3.02
N PHE A 102 8.74 1.57 2.94
CA PHE A 102 9.48 0.39 3.39
C PHE A 102 10.55 0.81 4.38
N GLU A 103 10.52 0.21 5.56
CA GLU A 103 11.54 0.41 6.59
C GLU A 103 12.68 -0.60 6.43
N PHE A 104 13.90 -0.11 6.44
CA PHE A 104 15.13 -0.91 6.51
C PHE A 104 15.88 -0.58 7.79
N GLU A 105 17.06 -1.21 8.01
CA GLU A 105 17.82 -1.02 9.23
C GLU A 105 18.17 0.46 9.48
N ASP A 106 18.76 1.12 8.48
CA ASP A 106 19.30 2.48 8.63
C ASP A 106 18.59 3.54 7.79
N PHE A 107 17.62 3.15 6.97
CA PHE A 107 16.97 4.06 6.03
C PHE A 107 15.55 3.57 5.70
N TYR A 108 14.82 4.42 4.97
CA TYR A 108 13.53 4.09 4.38
C TYR A 108 13.60 4.25 2.87
N GLU A 109 12.87 3.40 2.17
CA GLU A 109 12.52 3.62 0.76
C GLU A 109 11.06 4.05 0.70
N VAL A 110 10.79 5.17 0.03
CA VAL A 110 9.44 5.71 -0.12
C VAL A 110 9.13 5.85 -1.60
N ILE A 111 8.01 5.28 -2.03
CA ILE A 111 7.51 5.42 -3.40
C ILE A 111 6.21 6.22 -3.36
N VAL A 112 6.14 7.28 -4.15
CA VAL A 112 4.93 8.06 -4.38
C VAL A 112 4.68 8.13 -5.88
N GLY A 113 3.46 7.89 -6.30
CA GLY A 113 3.14 7.93 -7.71
C GLY A 113 1.69 7.63 -8.05
N SER A 114 1.49 6.98 -9.18
CA SER A 114 0.17 6.77 -9.77
C SER A 114 -0.41 5.37 -9.55
N SER A 115 0.37 4.40 -9.05
CA SER A 115 -0.04 3.00 -9.01
C SER A 115 -0.89 2.65 -7.79
N ASN A 116 -2.16 2.27 -8.02
CA ASN A 116 -2.98 1.54 -7.05
C ASN A 116 -2.59 0.05 -7.03
N ILE A 117 -3.14 -0.71 -6.09
CA ILE A 117 -2.90 -2.17 -6.02
C ILE A 117 -3.85 -2.87 -6.99
N THR A 118 -3.43 -2.94 -8.24
CA THR A 118 -4.11 -3.67 -9.33
C THR A 118 -3.07 -4.37 -10.19
N ALA A 119 -3.44 -5.47 -10.85
CA ALA A 119 -2.51 -6.17 -11.72
C ALA A 119 -2.02 -5.28 -12.87
N SER A 120 -2.92 -4.48 -13.44
CA SER A 120 -2.57 -3.58 -14.55
C SER A 120 -1.62 -2.45 -14.12
N ALA A 121 -1.86 -1.84 -12.95
CA ALA A 121 -0.96 -0.81 -12.42
C ALA A 121 0.43 -1.39 -12.12
N PHE A 122 0.49 -2.63 -11.65
CA PHE A 122 1.74 -3.29 -11.30
C PHE A 122 2.58 -3.73 -12.50
N LYS A 123 1.96 -4.04 -13.64
CA LYS A 123 2.66 -4.70 -14.75
C LYS A 123 2.56 -4.02 -16.12
N THR A 124 1.42 -3.47 -16.48
CA THR A 124 1.13 -3.11 -17.87
C THR A 124 0.77 -1.67 -18.14
N ASN A 125 0.10 -0.99 -17.20
CA ASN A 125 -0.31 0.39 -17.39
C ASN A 125 0.88 1.33 -17.50
N ILE A 126 0.69 2.45 -18.18
CA ILE A 126 1.62 3.58 -18.09
C ILE A 126 1.44 4.19 -16.69
N GLU A 127 2.42 3.97 -15.84
CA GLU A 127 2.46 4.48 -14.47
C GLU A 127 3.79 5.14 -14.21
N TRP A 128 3.76 6.22 -13.44
CA TRP A 128 4.96 6.89 -12.99
C TRP A 128 5.00 6.87 -11.46
N ASN A 129 6.05 6.30 -10.93
CA ASN A 129 6.28 6.23 -9.49
C ASN A 129 7.72 6.69 -9.20
N VAL A 130 7.87 7.56 -8.21
CA VAL A 130 9.19 8.04 -7.78
C VAL A 130 9.55 7.35 -6.48
N LYS A 131 10.69 6.65 -6.48
CA LYS A 131 11.28 6.06 -5.27
C LYS A 131 12.36 6.99 -4.74
N THR A 132 12.27 7.30 -3.46
CA THR A 132 13.24 8.14 -2.74
C THR A 132 13.79 7.37 -1.55
N THR A 133 15.12 7.38 -1.40
CA THR A 133 15.81 6.81 -0.23
C THR A 133 16.00 7.91 0.80
N LEU A 134 15.50 7.69 2.02
CA LEU A 134 15.52 8.68 3.10
C LEU A 134 16.18 8.10 4.35
N LYS A 135 17.01 8.90 5.00
CA LYS A 135 17.56 8.55 6.33
C LYS A 135 16.45 8.63 7.39
N LYS A 136 16.58 7.85 8.46
CA LYS A 136 15.56 7.79 9.52
C LYS A 136 15.30 9.14 10.19
N GLU A 137 16.30 10.01 10.28
CA GLU A 137 16.19 11.33 10.88
C GLU A 137 15.75 12.44 9.91
N ASP A 138 15.49 12.12 8.66
CA ASP A 138 15.10 13.11 7.63
C ASP A 138 13.74 13.72 7.95
N GLU A 139 13.68 15.06 7.91
CA GLU A 139 12.43 15.81 8.15
C GLU A 139 11.34 15.46 7.13
N PHE A 140 11.73 15.24 5.88
CA PHE A 140 10.78 14.84 4.83
C PHE A 140 10.12 13.49 5.16
N LEU A 141 10.90 12.53 5.66
CA LEU A 141 10.36 11.25 6.10
C LEU A 141 9.39 11.43 7.28
N LYS A 142 9.75 12.26 8.25
CA LYS A 142 8.86 12.56 9.40
C LYS A 142 7.54 13.15 8.95
N ASN A 143 7.55 14.05 7.98
CA ASN A 143 6.35 14.64 7.41
C ASN A 143 5.46 13.59 6.74
N ILE A 144 6.06 12.68 5.96
CA ILE A 144 5.34 11.59 5.29
C ILE A 144 4.67 10.67 6.33
N LEU A 145 5.42 10.25 7.33
CA LEU A 145 4.91 9.35 8.37
C LEU A 145 3.82 10.01 9.23
N ASN A 146 3.98 11.30 9.54
CA ASN A 146 2.96 12.05 10.29
C ASN A 146 1.66 12.20 9.49
N GLU A 147 1.73 12.49 8.21
CA GLU A 147 0.55 12.58 7.34
C GLU A 147 -0.16 11.23 7.26
N PHE A 148 0.60 10.14 7.11
CA PHE A 148 0.02 8.80 7.13
C PHE A 148 -0.64 8.50 8.47
N ASP A 149 0.01 8.81 9.59
CA ASP A 149 -0.54 8.56 10.92
C ASP A 149 -1.86 9.30 11.14
N ASN A 150 -1.98 10.52 10.64
CA ASN A 150 -3.22 11.30 10.71
C ASN A 150 -4.35 10.63 9.91
N LEU A 151 -4.07 10.19 8.68
CA LEU A 151 -5.03 9.44 7.87
C LEU A 151 -5.43 8.12 8.54
N TRP A 152 -4.46 7.43 9.12
CA TRP A 152 -4.68 6.16 9.81
C TRP A 152 -5.62 6.31 11.01
N LYS A 153 -5.46 7.37 11.80
CA LYS A 153 -6.32 7.68 12.94
C LYS A 153 -7.74 8.01 12.53
N ASP A 154 -7.92 8.65 11.38
CA ASP A 154 -9.22 9.02 10.83
C ASP A 154 -9.90 7.87 10.08
N SER A 155 -9.29 6.70 10.04
CA SER A 155 -9.76 5.55 9.28
C SER A 155 -10.30 4.45 10.20
N PHE A 156 -11.06 3.51 9.62
CA PHE A 156 -11.71 2.43 10.36
C PHE A 156 -11.06 1.09 10.08
N GLU A 157 -11.03 0.20 11.07
CA GLU A 157 -10.65 -1.19 10.82
C GLU A 157 -11.67 -1.86 9.89
N VAL A 158 -11.18 -2.64 8.96
CA VAL A 158 -12.03 -3.46 8.09
C VAL A 158 -12.51 -4.66 8.89
N ASN A 159 -13.74 -4.58 9.40
CA ASN A 159 -14.38 -5.65 10.18
C ASN A 159 -15.54 -6.28 9.40
N GLU A 160 -16.12 -7.32 9.97
CA GLU A 160 -17.23 -8.06 9.36
C GLU A 160 -18.46 -7.18 9.09
N GLU A 161 -18.75 -6.23 9.98
CA GLU A 161 -19.87 -5.30 9.80
C GLU A 161 -19.63 -4.38 8.60
N PHE A 162 -18.41 -3.83 8.47
CA PHE A 162 -18.03 -3.01 7.32
C PHE A 162 -18.18 -3.81 6.03
N LEU A 163 -17.64 -5.03 5.98
CA LEU A 163 -17.69 -5.87 4.77
C LEU A 163 -19.10 -6.20 4.32
N ARG A 164 -20.03 -6.40 5.27
CA ARG A 164 -21.44 -6.64 4.94
C ARG A 164 -22.15 -5.42 4.39
N ASN A 165 -21.74 -4.23 4.78
CA ASN A 165 -22.39 -2.97 4.41
C ASN A 165 -21.73 -2.29 3.21
N TYR A 166 -20.55 -2.74 2.81
CA TYR A 166 -19.81 -2.16 1.68
C TYR A 166 -20.19 -2.89 0.40
N GLU A 167 -20.93 -2.19 -0.50
CA GLU A 167 -21.30 -2.69 -1.82
C GLU A 167 -21.01 -1.66 -2.91
#